data_2e6628649ae1f812ac0bf10798b655f8
#
_entry.id   2e6628649ae1f812ac0bf10798b655f8
#
_cell.length_a   1.000
_cell.length_b   1.000
_cell.length_c   1.000
_cell.angle_alpha   90.00
_cell.angle_beta   90.00
_cell.angle_gamma   90.00
#
_symmetry.space_group_name_H-M   'P 1'
#
loop_
_entity.id
_entity.type
_entity.pdbx_description
1 polymer ?
#
loop_
_entity_poly.entity_id
_entity_poly.type
_entity_poly.pdbx_seq_one_letter_code
_entity_poly.pdbx_strand_id
1 'polypeptide(L)'
;MIKGYSHKPMGTVALGTHLGNFSKEDSLKYVEAIKYAVRNGIYSIDGAINYRGMCSERDEGVALAELINSGVITREEVFISSKAGLLYGDISAKLPPMKYLSEKLENKGISIEDFSEYEGLFQTLNPAFYEIALNKSLENLGLEMIDVYYIHIPEITKLKLTEDEFYEKMEMLIRWYETKCFEGKIRYYGIAFEFMVEEPFENKWHIEIERIKNIARKVSGEKNHFKYILFEYNIMCDWADTVNSQMIDGVKMTMIEACKALELETVASMPFAMGDGFKKYALSDMLDFVSKKMNHVIVGSKNPKHIEEILRCWRGNLSECSGRQRFSGTDLVEIAKRNNVSKRTIYRYKAYYEEMKEAESEKYNSLQKHVTEYQKAGENFMASSMIHLAIIRCIIVKTEFNNLDRLRLGVILPDGAVSGNSHLKKMICEQTRVTYDLEFYREKYGEQMKTDELYLGYYLHLIQDIFYRRYVYSEHHFNSSIPENVERLHQDYENTNWFVAKQYGLDKNMLRTQTLAGEPIMELADFREQELVREVREQFHPMEEKSSFFLTREMIREFIDRATEICLHELNQLAQGKAGLDSFEWSWIKQG
;
A
#
# COMPACT_ATOMS: atom_id res chain seq x y z
N MET A 1 -10.27 28.60 -38.03
CA MET A 1 -9.58 27.43 -38.58
C MET A 1 -8.23 27.39 -37.90
N ILE A 2 -8.11 26.59 -36.84
CA ILE A 2 -6.81 26.32 -36.20
C ILE A 2 -6.01 25.49 -37.20
N LYS A 3 -4.81 25.94 -37.56
CA LYS A 3 -3.88 25.19 -38.41
C LYS A 3 -3.71 23.81 -37.78
N GLY A 4 -4.03 22.76 -38.53
CA GLY A 4 -3.89 21.39 -38.07
C GLY A 4 -2.43 21.04 -37.84
N TYR A 5 -1.97 21.18 -36.63
CA TYR A 5 -0.72 20.58 -36.19
C TYR A 5 -0.97 19.07 -36.03
N SER A 6 -0.30 18.31 -36.88
CA SER A 6 -0.36 16.84 -36.83
C SER A 6 0.59 16.34 -35.72
N HIS A 7 0.13 16.37 -34.47
CA HIS A 7 0.85 15.69 -33.41
C HIS A 7 0.90 14.18 -33.66
N LYS A 8 2.03 13.55 -33.36
CA LYS A 8 2.15 12.10 -33.41
C LYS A 8 1.12 11.43 -32.48
N PRO A 9 0.58 10.27 -32.84
CA PRO A 9 -0.20 9.44 -31.93
C PRO A 9 0.72 8.88 -30.84
N MET A 10 0.14 8.30 -29.78
CA MET A 10 0.91 7.55 -28.77
C MET A 10 1.71 6.44 -29.47
N GLY A 11 2.97 6.29 -29.10
CA GLY A 11 3.82 5.19 -29.58
C GLY A 11 3.44 3.85 -28.94
N THR A 12 3.75 2.76 -29.61
CA THR A 12 3.52 1.41 -29.06
C THR A 12 4.31 1.19 -27.77
N VAL A 13 5.46 1.87 -27.60
CA VAL A 13 6.23 1.90 -26.34
C VAL A 13 6.30 3.34 -25.83
N ALA A 14 6.03 3.49 -24.54
CA ALA A 14 6.22 4.73 -23.80
C ALA A 14 7.22 4.53 -22.66
N LEU A 15 7.99 5.57 -22.32
CA LEU A 15 8.86 5.56 -21.15
C LEU A 15 8.08 6.09 -19.93
N GLY A 16 7.98 5.28 -18.86
CA GLY A 16 7.37 5.67 -17.59
C GLY A 16 8.40 6.24 -16.61
N THR A 17 8.00 7.27 -15.86
CA THR A 17 8.86 8.03 -14.94
C THR A 17 8.48 7.88 -13.46
N HIS A 18 7.68 6.85 -13.15
CA HIS A 18 7.16 6.60 -11.80
C HIS A 18 8.23 6.18 -10.80
N LEU A 19 9.14 5.27 -11.19
CA LEU A 19 10.08 4.62 -10.29
C LEU A 19 11.23 5.53 -9.87
N GLY A 20 11.83 5.27 -8.73
CA GLY A 20 13.03 5.96 -8.24
C GLY A 20 12.78 6.82 -7.00
N ASN A 21 13.87 7.35 -6.48
CA ASN A 21 13.88 8.21 -5.29
C ASN A 21 13.60 9.68 -5.68
N PHE A 22 13.31 10.49 -4.68
CA PHE A 22 13.12 11.94 -4.84
C PHE A 22 14.45 12.72 -4.92
N SER A 23 15.56 12.01 -5.08
CA SER A 23 16.90 12.59 -5.06
C SER A 23 17.25 13.30 -6.36
N LYS A 24 18.10 14.31 -6.27
CA LYS A 24 18.66 15.01 -7.43
C LYS A 24 19.41 14.06 -8.38
N GLU A 25 20.03 13.00 -7.83
CA GLU A 25 20.72 11.98 -8.61
C GLU A 25 19.73 11.21 -9.51
N ASP A 26 18.58 10.79 -8.97
CA ASP A 26 17.57 10.11 -9.76
C ASP A 26 16.90 11.03 -10.78
N SER A 27 16.70 12.30 -10.46
CA SER A 27 16.24 13.31 -11.42
C SER A 27 17.19 13.43 -12.61
N LEU A 28 18.49 13.54 -12.37
CA LEU A 28 19.48 13.58 -13.45
C LEU A 28 19.45 12.31 -14.31
N LYS A 29 19.31 11.13 -13.67
CA LYS A 29 19.18 9.86 -14.41
C LYS A 29 17.93 9.81 -15.28
N TYR A 30 16.80 10.34 -14.81
CA TYR A 30 15.57 10.40 -15.59
C TYR A 30 15.69 11.38 -16.76
N VAL A 31 16.26 12.56 -16.56
CA VAL A 31 16.52 13.50 -17.67
C VAL A 31 17.36 12.85 -18.77
N GLU A 32 18.44 12.15 -18.40
CA GLU A 32 19.29 11.44 -19.38
C GLU A 32 18.56 10.24 -20.02
N ALA A 33 17.78 9.48 -19.25
CA ALA A 33 17.01 8.36 -19.76
C ALA A 33 15.94 8.80 -20.78
N ILE A 34 15.24 9.90 -20.50
CA ILE A 34 14.24 10.49 -21.41
C ILE A 34 14.92 10.96 -22.70
N LYS A 35 16.04 11.70 -22.58
CA LYS A 35 16.79 12.14 -23.76
C LYS A 35 17.30 10.97 -24.59
N TYR A 36 17.79 9.92 -23.94
CA TYR A 36 18.22 8.70 -24.62
C TYR A 36 17.06 7.99 -25.34
N ALA A 37 15.93 7.82 -24.63
CA ALA A 37 14.73 7.17 -25.17
C ALA A 37 14.22 7.88 -26.42
N VAL A 38 14.07 9.21 -26.36
CA VAL A 38 13.57 10.04 -27.48
C VAL A 38 14.51 9.97 -28.67
N ARG A 39 15.83 10.12 -28.48
CA ARG A 39 16.83 9.99 -29.55
C ARG A 39 16.84 8.61 -30.20
N ASN A 40 16.38 7.58 -29.49
CA ASN A 40 16.32 6.21 -29.97
C ASN A 40 14.90 5.76 -30.35
N GLY A 41 13.94 6.67 -30.52
CA GLY A 41 12.64 6.43 -31.12
C GLY A 41 11.50 6.08 -30.14
N ILE A 42 11.71 6.15 -28.81
CA ILE A 42 10.63 6.18 -27.83
C ILE A 42 10.25 7.65 -27.62
N TYR A 43 9.24 8.10 -28.33
CA TYR A 43 8.79 9.51 -28.27
C TYR A 43 7.55 9.71 -27.38
N SER A 44 7.04 8.66 -26.75
CA SER A 44 5.95 8.73 -25.78
C SER A 44 6.49 8.62 -24.36
N ILE A 45 6.08 9.55 -23.48
CA ILE A 45 6.53 9.61 -22.08
C ILE A 45 5.30 9.67 -21.19
N ASP A 46 5.31 8.88 -20.10
CA ASP A 46 4.22 8.78 -19.14
C ASP A 46 4.67 9.19 -17.74
N GLY A 47 4.06 10.23 -17.23
CA GLY A 47 4.25 10.73 -15.88
C GLY A 47 2.96 10.84 -15.08
N ALA A 48 3.06 11.49 -13.93
CA ALA A 48 1.93 11.97 -13.13
C ALA A 48 2.41 13.05 -12.16
N ILE A 49 1.52 13.97 -11.81
CA ILE A 49 1.85 15.07 -10.90
C ILE A 49 2.29 14.57 -9.52
N ASN A 50 1.73 13.46 -9.04
CA ASN A 50 2.09 12.86 -7.76
C ASN A 50 3.36 12.00 -7.81
N TYR A 51 3.90 11.69 -9.00
CA TYR A 51 5.09 10.85 -9.10
C TYR A 51 6.31 11.58 -8.58
N ARG A 52 7.00 10.96 -7.62
CA ARG A 52 8.20 11.49 -7.01
C ARG A 52 8.04 12.96 -6.53
N GLY A 53 6.88 13.30 -5.96
CA GLY A 53 6.62 14.65 -5.44
C GLY A 53 6.81 15.77 -6.49
N MET A 54 6.24 15.61 -7.67
CA MET A 54 6.36 16.44 -8.89
C MET A 54 7.72 16.35 -9.62
N CYS A 55 8.71 15.59 -9.12
CA CYS A 55 9.99 15.47 -9.83
C CYS A 55 9.82 14.81 -11.21
N SER A 56 8.90 13.85 -11.36
CA SER A 56 8.63 13.19 -12.63
C SER A 56 8.34 14.20 -13.74
N GLU A 57 7.32 15.03 -13.59
CA GLU A 57 6.96 16.04 -14.60
C GLU A 57 8.05 17.11 -14.80
N ARG A 58 8.75 17.50 -13.73
CA ARG A 58 9.86 18.46 -13.82
C ARG A 58 11.05 17.90 -14.60
N ASP A 59 11.40 16.65 -14.36
CA ASP A 59 12.49 15.97 -15.08
C ASP A 59 12.13 15.80 -16.57
N GLU A 60 10.86 15.49 -16.86
CA GLU A 60 10.33 15.46 -18.23
C GLU A 60 10.42 16.84 -18.89
N GLY A 61 9.99 17.90 -18.19
CA GLY A 61 10.07 19.27 -18.68
C GLY A 61 11.50 19.70 -19.01
N VAL A 62 12.46 19.40 -18.14
CA VAL A 62 13.89 19.68 -18.39
C VAL A 62 14.38 18.92 -19.61
N ALA A 63 14.12 17.61 -19.71
CA ALA A 63 14.58 16.80 -20.83
C ALA A 63 13.96 17.27 -22.17
N LEU A 64 12.66 17.57 -22.18
CA LEU A 64 11.95 18.07 -23.36
C LEU A 64 12.49 19.44 -23.81
N ALA A 65 12.69 20.37 -22.86
CA ALA A 65 13.25 21.67 -23.16
C ALA A 65 14.65 21.58 -23.81
N GLU A 66 15.52 20.72 -23.28
CA GLU A 66 16.85 20.49 -23.86
C GLU A 66 16.77 19.87 -25.26
N LEU A 67 15.90 18.89 -25.48
CA LEU A 67 15.75 18.23 -26.79
C LEU A 67 15.15 19.17 -27.85
N ILE A 68 14.15 19.97 -27.48
CA ILE A 68 13.49 20.92 -28.37
C ILE A 68 14.45 22.08 -28.70
N ASN A 69 15.10 22.68 -27.69
CA ASN A 69 16.03 23.78 -27.88
C ASN A 69 17.27 23.40 -28.72
N SER A 70 17.69 22.13 -28.62
CA SER A 70 18.79 21.60 -29.45
C SER A 70 18.34 21.16 -30.85
N GLY A 71 17.06 21.29 -31.21
CA GLY A 71 16.52 20.91 -32.52
C GLY A 71 16.50 19.42 -32.80
N VAL A 72 16.59 18.59 -31.75
CA VAL A 72 16.51 17.12 -31.89
C VAL A 72 15.09 16.67 -32.20
N ILE A 73 14.09 17.35 -31.62
CA ILE A 73 12.65 17.12 -31.83
C ILE A 73 11.90 18.45 -31.81
N THR A 74 10.65 18.42 -32.29
CA THR A 74 9.64 19.44 -32.02
C THR A 74 8.61 18.91 -31.01
N ARG A 75 7.76 19.81 -30.47
CA ARG A 75 6.69 19.42 -29.53
C ARG A 75 5.71 18.44 -30.18
N GLU A 76 5.45 18.59 -31.46
CA GLU A 76 4.53 17.75 -32.24
C GLU A 76 5.06 16.32 -32.45
N GLU A 77 6.35 16.11 -32.29
CA GLU A 77 7.01 14.82 -32.48
C GLU A 77 7.06 13.97 -31.21
N VAL A 78 6.64 14.49 -30.05
CA VAL A 78 6.52 13.75 -28.79
C VAL A 78 5.08 13.65 -28.33
N PHE A 79 4.79 12.61 -27.57
CA PHE A 79 3.49 12.33 -26.98
C PHE A 79 3.66 12.26 -25.45
N ILE A 80 3.02 13.16 -24.73
CA ILE A 80 3.18 13.30 -23.28
C ILE A 80 1.86 12.96 -22.59
N SER A 81 1.91 12.03 -21.64
CA SER A 81 0.80 11.74 -20.76
C SER A 81 1.13 12.05 -19.30
N SER A 82 0.15 12.56 -18.59
CA SER A 82 0.21 12.77 -17.15
C SER A 82 -1.14 12.42 -16.49
N LYS A 83 -1.22 12.52 -15.17
CA LYS A 83 -2.38 12.04 -14.39
C LYS A 83 -2.65 12.96 -13.21
N ALA A 84 -3.93 13.13 -12.86
CA ALA A 84 -4.38 13.76 -11.61
C ALA A 84 -5.53 12.99 -10.96
N GLY A 85 -5.85 13.38 -9.74
CA GLY A 85 -6.91 12.78 -8.93
C GLY A 85 -6.40 12.39 -7.54
N LEU A 86 -5.15 11.95 -7.45
CA LEU A 86 -4.51 11.70 -6.16
C LEU A 86 -3.96 13.00 -5.56
N LEU A 87 -4.13 13.16 -4.25
CA LEU A 87 -3.49 14.24 -3.51
C LEU A 87 -1.97 14.12 -3.65
N TYR A 88 -1.32 15.20 -3.95
CA TYR A 88 0.11 15.26 -4.20
C TYR A 88 0.80 16.29 -3.31
N GLY A 89 2.11 16.15 -3.16
CA GLY A 89 2.96 17.12 -2.50
C GLY A 89 4.03 17.67 -3.43
N ASP A 90 4.80 18.64 -2.97
CA ASP A 90 5.92 19.24 -3.67
C ASP A 90 7.22 19.02 -2.88
N ILE A 91 8.03 18.07 -3.33
CA ILE A 91 9.29 17.75 -2.64
C ILE A 91 10.29 18.92 -2.67
N SER A 92 10.32 19.67 -3.77
CA SER A 92 11.23 20.83 -3.90
C SER A 92 10.87 21.95 -2.92
N ALA A 93 9.58 22.08 -2.60
CA ALA A 93 9.09 23.02 -1.60
C ALA A 93 9.06 22.42 -0.17
N LYS A 94 9.47 21.16 0.00
CA LYS A 94 9.39 20.42 1.27
C LYS A 94 7.96 20.35 1.83
N LEU A 95 6.98 20.17 0.95
CA LEU A 95 5.56 20.11 1.28
C LEU A 95 5.00 18.71 1.00
N PRO A 96 4.85 17.86 2.03
CA PRO A 96 4.11 16.60 1.90
C PRO A 96 2.65 16.84 1.50
N PRO A 97 1.92 15.81 1.02
CA PRO A 97 0.56 15.99 0.52
C PRO A 97 -0.37 16.73 1.48
N MET A 98 -0.43 16.33 2.74
CA MET A 98 -1.30 16.99 3.73
C MET A 98 -0.89 18.44 4.00
N LYS A 99 0.42 18.70 4.05
CA LYS A 99 0.92 20.06 4.19
C LYS A 99 0.73 20.88 2.92
N TYR A 100 0.87 20.26 1.75
CA TYR A 100 0.54 20.89 0.48
C TYR A 100 -0.94 21.25 0.39
N LEU A 101 -1.83 20.35 0.85
CA LEU A 101 -3.25 20.61 0.97
C LEU A 101 -3.51 21.88 1.79
N SER A 102 -3.05 21.90 3.05
CA SER A 102 -3.31 23.02 3.98
C SER A 102 -2.68 24.35 3.53
N GLU A 103 -1.48 24.33 2.94
CA GLU A 103 -0.77 25.57 2.57
C GLU A 103 -1.08 26.08 1.16
N LYS A 104 -1.45 25.18 0.23
CA LYS A 104 -1.55 25.52 -1.20
C LYS A 104 -2.92 25.28 -1.82
N LEU A 105 -3.74 24.40 -1.25
CA LEU A 105 -5.01 24.02 -1.85
C LEU A 105 -6.22 24.56 -1.07
N GLU A 106 -6.17 24.59 0.27
CA GLU A 106 -7.29 25.09 1.08
C GLU A 106 -7.68 26.53 0.75
N ASN A 107 -6.68 27.40 0.53
CA ASN A 107 -6.92 28.78 0.12
C ASN A 107 -7.51 28.90 -1.30
N LYS A 108 -7.58 27.80 -2.05
CA LYS A 108 -8.21 27.71 -3.37
C LYS A 108 -9.56 26.94 -3.32
N GLY A 109 -10.05 26.68 -2.12
CA GLY A 109 -11.35 26.04 -1.89
C GLY A 109 -11.33 24.51 -2.00
N ILE A 110 -10.16 23.88 -1.91
CA ILE A 110 -10.02 22.41 -1.85
C ILE A 110 -9.71 22.02 -0.42
N SER A 111 -10.50 21.15 0.16
CA SER A 111 -10.36 20.66 1.53
C SER A 111 -10.19 19.14 1.57
N ILE A 112 -9.89 18.58 2.74
CA ILE A 112 -9.75 17.12 2.91
C ILE A 112 -11.07 16.39 2.64
N GLU A 113 -12.22 17.03 2.85
CA GLU A 113 -13.56 16.50 2.61
C GLU A 113 -13.85 16.26 1.13
N ASP A 114 -13.08 16.89 0.22
CA ASP A 114 -13.15 16.64 -1.22
C ASP A 114 -12.59 15.28 -1.62
N PHE A 115 -11.82 14.63 -0.72
CA PHE A 115 -11.11 13.40 -1.01
C PHE A 115 -11.75 12.19 -0.35
N SER A 116 -11.73 11.09 -1.08
CA SER A 116 -11.94 9.74 -0.53
C SER A 116 -10.58 9.12 -0.22
N GLU A 117 -10.47 8.45 0.93
CA GLU A 117 -9.22 7.86 1.40
C GLU A 117 -9.29 6.33 1.32
N TYR A 118 -8.22 5.72 0.85
CA TYR A 118 -7.97 4.29 0.92
C TYR A 118 -6.46 4.02 1.06
N GLU A 119 -6.07 3.33 2.13
CA GLU A 119 -4.67 2.97 2.42
C GLU A 119 -3.68 4.14 2.34
N GLY A 120 -4.08 5.32 2.82
CA GLY A 120 -3.26 6.54 2.79
C GLY A 120 -3.24 7.25 1.43
N LEU A 121 -3.94 6.73 0.43
CA LEU A 121 -4.19 7.39 -0.85
C LEU A 121 -5.45 8.24 -0.75
N PHE A 122 -5.33 9.50 -1.04
CA PHE A 122 -6.43 10.44 -1.07
C PHE A 122 -6.77 10.77 -2.52
N GLN A 123 -7.96 10.39 -2.98
CA GLN A 123 -8.41 10.58 -4.36
C GLN A 123 -9.68 11.42 -4.42
N THR A 124 -9.77 12.28 -5.43
CA THR A 124 -10.93 13.13 -5.67
C THR A 124 -11.36 13.14 -7.13
N LEU A 125 -12.65 13.36 -7.37
CA LEU A 125 -13.23 13.68 -8.68
C LEU A 125 -13.65 15.16 -8.77
N ASN A 126 -13.20 16.03 -7.85
CA ASN A 126 -13.55 17.45 -7.83
C ASN A 126 -12.86 18.19 -9.01
N PRO A 127 -13.60 18.74 -9.99
CA PRO A 127 -13.01 19.44 -11.13
C PRO A 127 -12.12 20.63 -10.77
N ALA A 128 -12.38 21.31 -9.64
CA ALA A 128 -11.54 22.42 -9.19
C ALA A 128 -10.12 21.95 -8.80
N PHE A 129 -10.00 20.76 -8.20
CA PHE A 129 -8.69 20.14 -7.95
C PHE A 129 -7.96 19.82 -9.25
N TYR A 130 -8.68 19.24 -10.24
CA TYR A 130 -8.09 18.93 -11.55
C TYR A 130 -7.63 20.19 -12.30
N GLU A 131 -8.34 21.30 -12.17
CA GLU A 131 -7.92 22.59 -12.74
C GLU A 131 -6.58 23.06 -12.16
N ILE A 132 -6.44 22.97 -10.83
CA ILE A 132 -5.19 23.34 -10.15
C ILE A 132 -4.06 22.37 -10.55
N ALA A 133 -4.35 21.08 -10.58
CA ALA A 133 -3.38 20.04 -10.94
C ALA A 133 -2.92 20.17 -12.41
N LEU A 134 -3.84 20.38 -13.35
CA LEU A 134 -3.51 20.55 -14.76
C LEU A 134 -2.60 21.77 -14.99
N ASN A 135 -2.94 22.90 -14.39
CA ASN A 135 -2.12 24.11 -14.51
C ASN A 135 -0.71 23.87 -13.94
N LYS A 136 -0.62 23.12 -12.83
CA LYS A 136 0.68 22.79 -12.23
C LYS A 136 1.45 21.75 -13.07
N SER A 137 0.78 20.77 -13.67
CA SER A 137 1.39 19.81 -14.60
C SER A 137 1.96 20.51 -15.83
N LEU A 138 1.19 21.43 -16.43
CA LEU A 138 1.65 22.24 -17.57
C LEU A 138 2.88 23.08 -17.21
N GLU A 139 2.88 23.71 -16.02
CA GLU A 139 4.02 24.46 -15.50
C GLU A 139 5.25 23.55 -15.31
N ASN A 140 5.10 22.40 -14.66
CA ASN A 140 6.20 21.45 -14.41
C ASN A 140 6.81 20.94 -15.71
N LEU A 141 5.96 20.59 -16.69
CA LEU A 141 6.36 20.08 -18.00
C LEU A 141 6.90 21.19 -18.95
N GLY A 142 6.62 22.45 -18.66
CA GLY A 142 6.95 23.57 -19.57
C GLY A 142 6.17 23.50 -20.90
N LEU A 143 4.93 22.98 -20.86
CA LEU A 143 4.09 22.75 -22.04
C LEU A 143 2.79 23.57 -21.99
N GLU A 144 2.21 23.85 -23.15
CA GLU A 144 0.90 24.47 -23.27
C GLU A 144 -0.24 23.45 -23.35
N MET A 145 0.07 22.19 -23.72
CA MET A 145 -0.88 21.10 -23.88
C MET A 145 -0.27 19.75 -23.48
N ILE A 146 -1.06 18.90 -22.82
CA ILE A 146 -0.75 17.49 -22.54
C ILE A 146 -1.54 16.62 -23.53
N ASP A 147 -0.90 15.59 -24.12
CA ASP A 147 -1.57 14.72 -25.10
C ASP A 147 -2.62 13.80 -24.46
N VAL A 148 -2.33 13.20 -23.29
CA VAL A 148 -3.35 12.49 -22.49
C VAL A 148 -3.24 12.88 -21.03
N TYR A 149 -4.36 13.26 -20.43
CA TYR A 149 -4.45 13.52 -19.01
C TYR A 149 -5.42 12.53 -18.36
N TYR A 150 -4.89 11.64 -17.54
CA TYR A 150 -5.68 10.55 -16.96
C TYR A 150 -6.36 10.93 -15.63
N ILE A 151 -7.57 10.40 -15.42
CA ILE A 151 -8.19 10.28 -14.11
C ILE A 151 -7.47 9.16 -13.37
N HIS A 152 -6.77 9.48 -12.29
CA HIS A 152 -5.86 8.55 -11.59
C HIS A 152 -6.56 7.85 -10.45
N ILE A 153 -6.71 6.53 -10.54
CA ILE A 153 -7.26 5.62 -9.51
C ILE A 153 -8.64 6.09 -8.98
N PRO A 154 -9.63 6.29 -9.85
CA PRO A 154 -10.97 6.72 -9.41
C PRO A 154 -11.70 5.68 -8.56
N GLU A 155 -11.23 4.42 -8.53
CA GLU A 155 -11.77 3.33 -7.74
C GLU A 155 -11.82 3.69 -6.24
N ILE A 156 -10.86 4.47 -5.73
CA ILE A 156 -10.84 4.93 -4.34
C ILE A 156 -12.08 5.77 -4.03
N THR A 157 -12.46 6.69 -4.92
CA THR A 157 -13.70 7.48 -4.77
C THR A 157 -14.94 6.61 -4.97
N LYS A 158 -14.90 5.66 -5.93
CA LYS A 158 -15.98 4.71 -6.15
C LYS A 158 -16.30 3.88 -4.90
N LEU A 159 -15.28 3.47 -4.16
CA LEU A 159 -15.41 2.71 -2.91
C LEU A 159 -16.22 3.46 -1.84
N LYS A 160 -16.13 4.78 -1.80
CA LYS A 160 -16.71 5.62 -0.73
C LYS A 160 -18.08 6.21 -1.06
N LEU A 161 -18.46 6.21 -2.32
CA LEU A 161 -19.70 6.80 -2.80
C LEU A 161 -20.72 5.72 -3.19
N THR A 162 -21.97 6.11 -3.23
CA THR A 162 -23.00 5.32 -3.92
C THR A 162 -22.75 5.32 -5.43
N GLU A 163 -23.36 4.38 -6.12
CA GLU A 163 -23.27 4.25 -7.58
C GLU A 163 -23.64 5.56 -8.29
N ASP A 164 -24.77 6.14 -7.91
CA ASP A 164 -25.28 7.37 -8.55
C ASP A 164 -24.39 8.57 -8.25
N GLU A 165 -24.00 8.78 -6.99
CA GLU A 165 -23.09 9.88 -6.60
C GLU A 165 -21.76 9.80 -7.34
N PHE A 166 -21.22 8.60 -7.53
CA PHE A 166 -19.96 8.43 -8.26
C PHE A 166 -20.09 8.85 -9.73
N TYR A 167 -21.12 8.38 -10.43
CA TYR A 167 -21.28 8.69 -11.85
C TYR A 167 -21.75 10.14 -12.08
N GLU A 168 -22.47 10.76 -11.14
CA GLU A 168 -22.74 12.20 -11.18
C GLU A 168 -21.45 13.03 -11.07
N LYS A 169 -20.58 12.71 -10.12
CA LYS A 169 -19.26 13.36 -10.00
C LYS A 169 -18.39 13.10 -11.24
N MET A 170 -18.43 11.90 -11.78
CA MET A 170 -17.73 11.55 -13.01
C MET A 170 -18.25 12.36 -14.20
N GLU A 171 -19.55 12.57 -14.33
CA GLU A 171 -20.12 13.42 -15.38
C GLU A 171 -19.63 14.87 -15.25
N MET A 172 -19.62 15.43 -14.03
CA MET A 172 -19.08 16.78 -13.79
C MET A 172 -17.61 16.87 -14.20
N LEU A 173 -16.82 15.88 -13.86
CA LEU A 173 -15.40 15.84 -14.21
C LEU A 173 -15.19 15.66 -15.71
N ILE A 174 -15.96 14.82 -16.38
CA ILE A 174 -15.92 14.65 -17.85
C ILE A 174 -16.28 15.94 -18.57
N ARG A 175 -17.25 16.70 -18.10
CA ARG A 175 -17.58 18.04 -18.65
C ARG A 175 -16.38 18.99 -18.56
N TRP A 176 -15.66 18.96 -17.45
CA TRP A 176 -14.42 19.72 -17.28
C TRP A 176 -13.35 19.25 -18.28
N TYR A 177 -13.12 17.95 -18.44
CA TYR A 177 -12.16 17.40 -19.40
C TYR A 177 -12.47 17.82 -20.83
N GLU A 178 -13.71 17.68 -21.26
CA GLU A 178 -14.14 18.10 -22.62
C GLU A 178 -13.94 19.61 -22.83
N THR A 179 -14.17 20.42 -21.80
CA THR A 179 -13.87 21.87 -21.85
C THR A 179 -12.36 22.10 -22.04
N LYS A 180 -11.49 21.38 -21.31
CA LYS A 180 -10.03 21.52 -21.45
C LYS A 180 -9.52 21.01 -22.80
N CYS A 181 -10.15 20.00 -23.35
CA CYS A 181 -9.88 19.56 -24.71
C CYS A 181 -10.27 20.63 -25.74
N PHE A 182 -11.43 21.26 -25.58
CA PHE A 182 -11.86 22.38 -26.43
C PHE A 182 -10.94 23.60 -26.31
N GLU A 183 -10.43 23.89 -25.11
CA GLU A 183 -9.45 24.95 -24.84
C GLU A 183 -8.06 24.63 -25.42
N GLY A 184 -7.80 23.41 -25.85
CA GLY A 184 -6.51 22.95 -26.36
C GLY A 184 -5.45 22.73 -25.27
N LYS A 185 -5.86 22.57 -24.00
CA LYS A 185 -4.96 22.27 -22.88
C LYS A 185 -4.70 20.78 -22.72
N ILE A 186 -5.65 19.96 -23.15
CA ILE A 186 -5.59 18.50 -23.17
C ILE A 186 -6.03 18.06 -24.57
N ARG A 187 -5.34 17.04 -25.14
CA ARG A 187 -5.75 16.49 -26.44
C ARG A 187 -6.74 15.34 -26.29
N TYR A 188 -6.49 14.44 -25.37
CA TYR A 188 -7.34 13.31 -25.01
C TYR A 188 -7.33 13.12 -23.50
N TYR A 189 -8.33 12.40 -22.99
CA TYR A 189 -8.32 11.96 -21.61
C TYR A 189 -8.64 10.47 -21.52
N GLY A 190 -8.39 9.89 -20.35
CA GLY A 190 -8.61 8.50 -20.07
C GLY A 190 -8.69 8.21 -18.57
N ILE A 191 -8.72 6.94 -18.24
CA ILE A 191 -8.68 6.48 -16.84
C ILE A 191 -7.45 5.61 -16.64
N ALA A 192 -6.74 5.83 -15.54
CA ALA A 192 -5.66 4.98 -15.08
C ALA A 192 -6.13 4.19 -13.86
N PHE A 193 -6.45 2.93 -14.09
CA PHE A 193 -6.91 1.98 -13.08
C PHE A 193 -5.76 1.34 -12.33
N GLU A 194 -5.99 1.03 -11.06
CA GLU A 194 -5.09 0.26 -10.21
C GLU A 194 -5.72 -1.08 -9.78
N PHE A 195 -7.00 -1.05 -9.37
CA PHE A 195 -7.68 -2.17 -8.72
C PHE A 195 -8.77 -2.80 -9.59
N MET A 196 -9.37 -2.03 -10.47
CA MET A 196 -10.60 -2.38 -11.14
C MET A 196 -10.53 -3.67 -11.97
N VAL A 197 -9.40 -3.93 -12.64
CA VAL A 197 -9.25 -5.06 -13.57
C VAL A 197 -9.28 -6.44 -12.90
N GLU A 198 -9.02 -6.48 -11.60
CA GLU A 198 -8.95 -7.73 -10.82
C GLU A 198 -10.29 -8.06 -10.13
N GLU A 199 -11.28 -7.16 -10.22
CA GLU A 199 -12.48 -7.23 -9.39
C GLU A 199 -13.73 -7.60 -10.20
N PRO A 200 -14.54 -8.55 -9.71
CA PRO A 200 -15.82 -8.90 -10.34
C PRO A 200 -16.88 -7.80 -10.14
N PHE A 201 -17.97 -7.85 -10.91
CA PHE A 201 -19.07 -6.88 -10.91
C PHE A 201 -19.70 -6.56 -9.55
N GLU A 202 -19.59 -7.45 -8.58
CA GLU A 202 -20.17 -7.28 -7.25
C GLU A 202 -19.25 -6.48 -6.32
N ASN A 203 -18.02 -6.17 -6.77
CA ASN A 203 -17.07 -5.40 -5.98
C ASN A 203 -17.36 -3.91 -6.03
N LYS A 204 -17.24 -3.25 -4.88
CA LYS A 204 -17.49 -1.80 -4.76
C LYS A 204 -16.55 -0.92 -5.57
N TRP A 205 -15.37 -1.42 -5.95
CA TRP A 205 -14.41 -0.69 -6.81
C TRP A 205 -14.79 -0.74 -8.29
N HIS A 206 -15.67 -1.64 -8.67
CA HIS A 206 -16.01 -1.87 -10.06
C HIS A 206 -16.53 -0.60 -10.72
N ILE A 207 -15.95 -0.24 -11.86
CA ILE A 207 -16.35 0.89 -12.69
C ILE A 207 -16.68 0.37 -14.09
N GLU A 208 -17.87 0.62 -14.57
CA GLU A 208 -18.33 0.26 -15.89
C GLU A 208 -17.80 1.27 -16.92
N ILE A 209 -16.86 0.85 -17.78
CA ILE A 209 -16.29 1.74 -18.80
C ILE A 209 -17.29 2.13 -19.88
N GLU A 210 -18.30 1.28 -20.17
CA GLU A 210 -19.40 1.64 -21.06
C GLU A 210 -20.18 2.84 -20.52
N ARG A 211 -20.51 2.84 -19.22
CA ARG A 211 -21.23 3.95 -18.59
C ARG A 211 -20.40 5.25 -18.66
N ILE A 212 -19.09 5.17 -18.46
CA ILE A 212 -18.19 6.31 -18.65
C ILE A 212 -18.20 6.81 -20.10
N LYS A 213 -18.10 5.89 -21.09
CA LYS A 213 -18.15 6.23 -22.51
C LYS A 213 -19.50 6.88 -22.88
N ASN A 214 -20.58 6.37 -22.33
CA ASN A 214 -21.93 6.94 -22.55
C ASN A 214 -22.06 8.34 -21.91
N ILE A 215 -21.44 8.59 -20.76
CA ILE A 215 -21.35 9.93 -20.17
C ILE A 215 -20.57 10.86 -21.12
N ALA A 216 -19.43 10.43 -21.63
CA ALA A 216 -18.63 11.23 -22.56
C ALA A 216 -19.41 11.54 -23.86
N ARG A 217 -20.15 10.55 -24.39
CA ARG A 217 -21.07 10.76 -25.54
C ARG A 217 -22.20 11.74 -25.22
N LYS A 218 -22.81 11.64 -24.05
CA LYS A 218 -23.84 12.57 -23.59
C LYS A 218 -23.32 14.02 -23.50
N VAL A 219 -22.07 14.19 -23.05
CA VAL A 219 -21.45 15.50 -22.84
C VAL A 219 -20.99 16.15 -24.13
N SER A 220 -20.33 15.41 -25.04
CA SER A 220 -19.63 15.96 -26.19
C SER A 220 -19.92 15.23 -27.53
N GLY A 221 -20.86 14.29 -27.52
CA GLY A 221 -21.25 13.51 -28.70
C GLY A 221 -20.24 12.42 -29.05
N GLU A 222 -20.36 11.83 -30.25
CA GLU A 222 -19.51 10.72 -30.71
C GLU A 222 -18.03 11.12 -30.87
N LYS A 223 -17.77 12.41 -31.11
CA LYS A 223 -16.40 12.95 -31.25
C LYS A 223 -15.78 13.37 -29.90
N ASN A 224 -16.27 12.81 -28.77
CA ASN A 224 -15.69 13.05 -27.46
C ASN A 224 -14.21 12.63 -27.42
N HIS A 225 -13.48 13.18 -26.45
CA HIS A 225 -12.03 12.99 -26.32
C HIS A 225 -11.65 11.88 -25.31
N PHE A 226 -12.61 11.12 -24.78
CA PHE A 226 -12.37 9.95 -23.93
C PHE A 226 -11.84 8.80 -24.78
N LYS A 227 -10.55 8.48 -24.65
CA LYS A 227 -9.88 7.60 -25.60
C LYS A 227 -9.00 6.52 -24.98
N TYR A 228 -8.42 6.69 -23.78
CA TYR A 228 -7.38 5.82 -23.26
C TYR A 228 -7.81 5.17 -21.95
N ILE A 229 -7.51 3.86 -21.82
CA ILE A 229 -7.64 3.11 -20.57
C ILE A 229 -6.28 2.50 -20.22
N LEU A 230 -5.74 2.89 -19.08
CA LEU A 230 -4.46 2.43 -18.56
C LEU A 230 -4.71 1.50 -17.37
N PHE A 231 -4.09 0.32 -17.40
CA PHE A 231 -4.15 -0.66 -16.30
C PHE A 231 -2.91 -1.55 -16.31
N GLU A 232 -2.67 -2.27 -15.21
CA GLU A 232 -1.63 -3.27 -15.21
C GLU A 232 -1.98 -4.43 -16.11
N TYR A 233 -1.04 -4.79 -16.97
CA TYR A 233 -1.10 -6.00 -17.75
C TYR A 233 0.29 -6.55 -18.00
N ASN A 234 0.55 -7.76 -17.55
CA ASN A 234 1.81 -8.46 -17.73
C ASN A 234 1.60 -9.97 -17.59
N ILE A 235 2.63 -10.75 -17.88
CA ILE A 235 2.60 -12.24 -17.86
C ILE A 235 2.28 -12.83 -16.48
N MET A 236 2.35 -12.03 -15.41
CA MET A 236 2.01 -12.42 -14.05
C MET A 236 0.68 -11.82 -13.56
N CYS A 237 0.08 -10.92 -14.35
CA CYS A 237 -1.19 -10.25 -14.08
C CYS A 237 -1.94 -10.10 -15.41
N ASP A 238 -2.73 -11.11 -15.77
CA ASP A 238 -3.44 -11.23 -17.04
C ASP A 238 -4.97 -11.07 -16.91
N TRP A 239 -5.46 -10.58 -15.76
CA TRP A 239 -6.88 -10.45 -15.45
C TRP A 239 -7.67 -9.69 -16.50
N ALA A 240 -7.06 -8.67 -17.11
CA ALA A 240 -7.70 -7.86 -18.14
C ALA A 240 -8.02 -8.62 -19.43
N ASP A 241 -7.44 -9.81 -19.63
CA ASP A 241 -7.66 -10.71 -20.76
C ASP A 241 -8.37 -12.03 -20.37
N THR A 242 -8.41 -12.36 -19.07
CA THR A 242 -8.92 -13.65 -18.58
C THR A 242 -10.18 -13.54 -17.74
N VAL A 243 -10.47 -12.37 -17.16
CA VAL A 243 -11.65 -12.15 -16.32
C VAL A 243 -12.67 -11.28 -17.05
N ASN A 244 -13.90 -11.78 -17.20
CA ASN A 244 -15.01 -11.01 -17.73
C ASN A 244 -15.47 -9.96 -16.69
N SER A 245 -14.80 -8.83 -16.69
CA SER A 245 -14.99 -7.75 -15.70
C SER A 245 -15.79 -6.57 -16.23
N GLN A 246 -16.24 -6.59 -17.47
CA GLN A 246 -17.02 -5.53 -18.10
C GLN A 246 -18.28 -6.06 -18.75
N MET A 247 -19.27 -5.20 -18.91
CA MET A 247 -20.50 -5.49 -19.64
C MET A 247 -20.71 -4.42 -20.71
N ILE A 248 -20.80 -4.84 -21.97
CA ILE A 248 -21.02 -3.94 -23.11
C ILE A 248 -22.26 -4.44 -23.86
N ASP A 249 -23.26 -3.59 -24.02
CA ASP A 249 -24.56 -3.94 -24.64
C ASP A 249 -25.19 -5.22 -24.04
N GLY A 250 -25.02 -5.41 -22.71
CA GLY A 250 -25.52 -6.58 -21.98
C GLY A 250 -24.68 -7.86 -22.14
N VAL A 251 -23.56 -7.80 -22.81
CA VAL A 251 -22.64 -8.93 -22.99
C VAL A 251 -21.43 -8.79 -22.05
N LYS A 252 -21.19 -9.81 -21.22
CA LYS A 252 -20.00 -9.86 -20.37
C LYS A 252 -18.75 -10.13 -21.22
N MET A 253 -17.72 -9.32 -21.01
CA MET A 253 -16.43 -9.45 -21.71
C MET A 253 -15.27 -9.01 -20.84
N THR A 254 -14.06 -9.33 -21.27
CA THR A 254 -12.83 -8.90 -20.60
C THR A 254 -12.63 -7.39 -20.75
N MET A 255 -11.75 -6.79 -19.93
CA MET A 255 -11.43 -5.36 -20.05
C MET A 255 -10.86 -5.03 -21.45
N ILE A 256 -10.00 -5.88 -21.98
CA ILE A 256 -9.39 -5.68 -23.33
C ILE A 256 -10.46 -5.73 -24.42
N GLU A 257 -11.37 -6.73 -24.37
CA GLU A 257 -12.47 -6.84 -25.32
C GLU A 257 -13.43 -5.65 -25.25
N ALA A 258 -13.77 -5.21 -24.03
CA ALA A 258 -14.61 -4.06 -23.80
C ALA A 258 -13.99 -2.76 -24.33
N CYS A 259 -12.70 -2.54 -24.11
CA CYS A 259 -11.99 -1.40 -24.70
C CYS A 259 -12.06 -1.43 -26.22
N LYS A 260 -11.86 -2.59 -26.82
CA LYS A 260 -11.95 -2.75 -28.28
C LYS A 260 -13.37 -2.49 -28.80
N ALA A 261 -14.41 -2.98 -28.11
CA ALA A 261 -15.81 -2.75 -28.47
C ALA A 261 -16.20 -1.26 -28.40
N LEU A 262 -15.59 -0.50 -27.48
CA LEU A 262 -15.84 0.93 -27.28
C LEU A 262 -14.87 1.84 -28.03
N GLU A 263 -14.00 1.30 -28.89
CA GLU A 263 -12.96 2.02 -29.64
C GLU A 263 -12.02 2.82 -28.75
N LEU A 264 -11.66 2.25 -27.58
CA LEU A 264 -10.71 2.79 -26.62
C LEU A 264 -9.33 2.15 -26.79
N GLU A 265 -8.29 2.95 -26.65
CA GLU A 265 -6.90 2.50 -26.70
C GLU A 265 -6.47 1.95 -25.34
N THR A 266 -5.90 0.76 -25.32
CA THR A 266 -5.40 0.13 -24.11
C THR A 266 -3.93 0.45 -23.86
N VAL A 267 -3.57 0.77 -22.64
CA VAL A 267 -2.20 1.09 -22.22
C VAL A 267 -1.79 0.20 -21.06
N ALA A 268 -0.81 -0.69 -21.30
CA ALA A 268 -0.27 -1.56 -20.25
C ALA A 268 0.70 -0.79 -19.36
N SER A 269 0.42 -0.74 -18.05
CA SER A 269 1.40 -0.38 -17.04
C SER A 269 2.08 -1.64 -16.48
N MET A 270 3.27 -1.47 -15.87
CA MET A 270 4.01 -2.51 -15.17
C MET A 270 4.26 -3.81 -16.00
N PRO A 271 4.70 -3.72 -17.25
CA PRO A 271 4.88 -4.90 -18.10
C PRO A 271 5.88 -5.91 -17.54
N PHE A 272 6.72 -5.51 -16.60
CA PHE A 272 7.73 -6.34 -15.93
C PHE A 272 7.35 -6.68 -14.48
N ALA A 273 6.09 -6.50 -14.07
CA ALA A 273 5.61 -6.76 -12.71
C ALA A 273 6.51 -6.10 -11.63
N MET A 274 6.87 -4.81 -11.81
CA MET A 274 7.77 -4.05 -10.93
C MET A 274 9.17 -4.69 -10.77
N GLY A 275 9.61 -5.48 -11.74
CA GLY A 275 10.88 -6.20 -11.73
C GLY A 275 10.77 -7.66 -11.27
N ASP A 276 9.68 -8.07 -10.66
CA ASP A 276 9.47 -9.45 -10.23
C ASP A 276 9.39 -10.41 -11.43
N GLY A 277 8.94 -9.93 -12.59
CA GLY A 277 8.90 -10.71 -13.83
C GLY A 277 10.26 -11.26 -14.22
N PHE A 278 11.34 -10.52 -14.01
CA PHE A 278 12.71 -10.95 -14.35
C PHE A 278 13.20 -12.15 -13.54
N LYS A 279 12.55 -12.50 -12.43
CA LYS A 279 12.86 -13.70 -11.65
C LYS A 279 12.44 -14.98 -12.36
N LYS A 280 11.46 -14.90 -13.28
CA LYS A 280 10.84 -16.08 -13.92
C LYS A 280 10.88 -16.05 -15.44
N TYR A 281 10.88 -14.87 -16.06
CA TYR A 281 10.71 -14.70 -17.50
C TYR A 281 11.83 -13.87 -18.12
N ALA A 282 12.12 -14.12 -19.38
CA ALA A 282 13.03 -13.28 -20.14
C ALA A 282 12.33 -11.96 -20.53
N LEU A 283 13.12 -10.90 -20.76
CA LEU A 283 12.62 -9.61 -21.22
C LEU A 283 11.78 -9.74 -22.50
N SER A 284 12.25 -10.57 -23.45
CA SER A 284 11.55 -10.86 -24.71
C SER A 284 10.17 -11.45 -24.50
N ASP A 285 10.05 -12.43 -23.58
CA ASP A 285 8.77 -13.11 -23.33
C ASP A 285 7.75 -12.17 -22.71
N MET A 286 8.19 -11.32 -21.76
CA MET A 286 7.33 -10.31 -21.12
C MET A 286 6.85 -9.25 -22.11
N LEU A 287 7.74 -8.76 -22.99
CA LEU A 287 7.38 -7.78 -24.02
C LEU A 287 6.48 -8.38 -25.11
N ASP A 288 6.76 -9.59 -25.55
CA ASP A 288 5.94 -10.33 -26.51
C ASP A 288 4.52 -10.57 -25.96
N PHE A 289 4.42 -10.97 -24.69
CA PHE A 289 3.14 -11.18 -24.03
C PHE A 289 2.25 -9.94 -24.07
N VAL A 290 2.78 -8.78 -23.64
CA VAL A 290 1.99 -7.55 -23.57
C VAL A 290 1.69 -6.97 -24.95
N SER A 291 2.64 -7.01 -25.88
CA SER A 291 2.51 -6.41 -27.21
C SER A 291 1.45 -7.08 -28.10
N LYS A 292 1.12 -8.34 -27.82
CA LYS A 292 0.09 -9.08 -28.57
C LYS A 292 -1.34 -8.62 -28.30
N LYS A 293 -1.57 -7.99 -27.15
CA LYS A 293 -2.92 -7.68 -26.66
C LYS A 293 -3.16 -6.19 -26.44
N MET A 294 -2.11 -5.42 -26.15
CA MET A 294 -2.21 -4.02 -25.79
C MET A 294 -1.79 -3.11 -26.94
N ASN A 295 -2.48 -1.97 -27.09
CA ASN A 295 -2.12 -0.96 -28.09
C ASN A 295 -0.81 -0.26 -27.72
N HIS A 296 -0.59 -0.01 -26.43
CA HIS A 296 0.56 0.71 -25.91
C HIS A 296 1.10 0.05 -24.64
N VAL A 297 2.42 0.17 -24.42
CA VAL A 297 3.10 -0.41 -23.25
C VAL A 297 4.01 0.64 -22.62
N ILE A 298 3.84 0.90 -21.33
CA ILE A 298 4.70 1.81 -20.55
C ILE A 298 5.80 0.99 -19.90
N VAL A 299 7.04 1.22 -20.31
CA VAL A 299 8.24 0.60 -19.73
C VAL A 299 8.93 1.58 -18.78
N GLY A 300 9.20 1.16 -17.56
CA GLY A 300 9.89 1.98 -16.55
C GLY A 300 11.39 1.73 -16.55
N SER A 301 12.21 2.75 -16.83
CA SER A 301 13.64 2.69 -16.62
C SER A 301 14.27 4.08 -16.56
N LYS A 302 15.21 4.28 -15.65
CA LYS A 302 16.11 5.47 -15.60
C LYS A 302 17.54 5.13 -16.06
N ASN A 303 17.74 3.93 -16.65
CA ASN A 303 19.04 3.48 -17.14
C ASN A 303 19.01 3.35 -18.68
N PRO A 304 19.80 4.14 -19.42
CA PRO A 304 19.88 4.06 -20.88
C PRO A 304 20.19 2.65 -21.42
N LYS A 305 21.00 1.86 -20.71
CA LYS A 305 21.31 0.49 -21.15
C LYS A 305 20.08 -0.42 -21.12
N HIS A 306 19.24 -0.32 -20.09
CA HIS A 306 17.98 -1.08 -20.04
C HIS A 306 17.01 -0.63 -21.13
N ILE A 307 16.97 0.68 -21.43
CA ILE A 307 16.16 1.21 -22.54
C ILE A 307 16.66 0.64 -23.88
N GLU A 308 17.97 0.55 -24.08
CA GLU A 308 18.57 -0.08 -25.27
C GLU A 308 18.18 -1.55 -25.39
N GLU A 309 18.24 -2.32 -24.32
CA GLU A 309 17.83 -3.73 -24.29
C GLU A 309 16.34 -3.89 -24.64
N ILE A 310 15.47 -3.05 -24.06
CA ILE A 310 14.04 -3.03 -24.37
C ILE A 310 13.83 -2.73 -25.86
N LEU A 311 14.49 -1.72 -26.41
CA LEU A 311 14.37 -1.35 -27.81
C LEU A 311 14.88 -2.44 -28.77
N ARG A 312 15.94 -3.14 -28.40
CA ARG A 312 16.48 -4.27 -29.16
C ARG A 312 15.48 -5.40 -29.24
N CYS A 313 14.89 -5.79 -28.12
CA CYS A 313 13.84 -6.80 -28.09
C CYS A 313 12.61 -6.35 -28.87
N TRP A 314 12.16 -5.11 -28.67
CA TRP A 314 10.96 -4.58 -29.31
C TRP A 314 11.06 -4.50 -30.86
N ARG A 315 12.27 -4.21 -31.39
CA ARG A 315 12.51 -4.11 -32.85
C ARG A 315 12.68 -5.46 -33.57
N GLY A 316 12.49 -6.57 -32.86
CA GLY A 316 12.44 -7.90 -33.47
C GLY A 316 13.77 -8.65 -33.57
N ASN A 317 14.84 -8.17 -32.94
CA ASN A 317 16.07 -8.97 -32.80
C ASN A 317 15.98 -9.97 -31.64
N LEU A 318 14.83 -10.64 -31.52
CA LEU A 318 14.48 -11.58 -30.43
C LEU A 318 15.45 -12.75 -30.29
N SER A 319 16.15 -13.15 -31.38
CA SER A 319 17.13 -14.25 -31.35
C SER A 319 18.43 -13.92 -30.61
N GLU A 320 18.77 -12.65 -30.45
CA GLU A 320 19.99 -12.20 -29.77
C GLU A 320 19.78 -11.91 -28.27
N CYS A 321 18.54 -11.84 -27.79
CA CYS A 321 18.18 -11.55 -26.39
C CYS A 321 18.20 -12.79 -25.48
N SER A 322 18.56 -13.97 -25.97
CA SER A 322 18.56 -15.25 -25.23
C SER A 322 19.78 -15.47 -24.34
N GLY A 323 20.42 -14.41 -23.84
CA GLY A 323 21.50 -14.46 -22.85
C GLY A 323 20.95 -14.68 -21.44
N ARG A 324 20.99 -15.92 -20.97
CA ARG A 324 20.56 -16.37 -19.65
C ARG A 324 21.29 -15.65 -18.53
N GLN A 325 20.59 -14.89 -17.71
CA GLN A 325 20.89 -14.85 -16.28
C GLN A 325 19.64 -15.32 -15.52
N ARG A 326 19.68 -16.57 -15.08
CA ARG A 326 18.73 -17.13 -14.11
C ARG A 326 19.11 -16.60 -12.74
N PHE A 327 18.29 -15.78 -12.16
CA PHE A 327 18.34 -15.51 -10.73
C PHE A 327 17.40 -16.50 -10.01
N SER A 328 17.96 -17.27 -9.09
CA SER A 328 17.20 -18.10 -8.18
C SER A 328 16.66 -17.23 -7.05
N GLY A 329 15.37 -17.20 -6.85
CA GLY A 329 14.72 -16.51 -5.74
C GLY A 329 13.29 -17.01 -5.55
N THR A 330 13.03 -17.55 -4.38
CA THR A 330 11.80 -18.21 -3.91
C THR A 330 10.58 -17.27 -3.85
N ASP A 331 9.50 -17.73 -4.34
CA ASP A 331 8.06 -17.50 -4.11
C ASP A 331 7.53 -16.27 -3.35
N LEU A 332 7.68 -15.08 -3.92
CA LEU A 332 6.90 -13.91 -3.51
C LEU A 332 5.54 -13.79 -4.25
N VAL A 333 5.34 -14.59 -5.29
CA VAL A 333 4.14 -14.54 -6.16
C VAL A 333 2.92 -15.20 -5.50
N GLU A 334 3.14 -16.26 -4.72
CA GLU A 334 2.06 -16.92 -3.98
C GLU A 334 1.48 -16.04 -2.86
N ILE A 335 2.31 -15.17 -2.31
CA ILE A 335 1.96 -14.24 -1.22
C ILE A 335 1.08 -13.08 -1.73
N ALA A 336 1.32 -12.57 -2.94
CA ALA A 336 0.52 -11.49 -3.53
C ALA A 336 -0.90 -11.96 -3.94
N LYS A 337 -1.06 -13.22 -4.34
CA LYS A 337 -2.37 -13.81 -4.68
C LYS A 337 -3.29 -14.02 -3.46
N ARG A 338 -2.73 -14.17 -2.25
CA ARG A 338 -3.50 -14.43 -1.02
C ARG A 338 -3.98 -13.19 -0.28
N ASN A 339 -3.39 -12.04 -0.50
CA ASN A 339 -3.59 -10.86 0.35
C ASN A 339 -4.25 -9.69 -0.34
N ASN A 340 -5.11 -9.76 -1.27
CA ASN A 340 -5.94 -8.66 -1.85
C ASN A 340 -5.41 -7.20 -1.68
N VAL A 341 -4.12 -7.04 -1.37
CA VAL A 341 -3.43 -5.77 -1.21
C VAL A 341 -2.35 -5.67 -2.28
N SER A 342 -2.53 -4.74 -3.20
CA SER A 342 -1.59 -4.50 -4.27
C SER A 342 -0.22 -4.13 -3.70
N LYS A 343 0.84 -4.90 -4.01
CA LYS A 343 2.25 -4.55 -3.74
C LYS A 343 2.61 -3.13 -4.21
N ARG A 344 1.78 -2.52 -5.03
CA ARG A 344 1.92 -1.23 -5.71
C ARG A 344 1.74 -0.04 -4.80
N THR A 345 0.75 -0.09 -3.92
CA THR A 345 0.49 0.97 -2.95
C THR A 345 1.70 1.16 -2.05
N ILE A 346 2.35 0.06 -1.69
CA ILE A 346 3.53 0.04 -0.82
C ILE A 346 4.74 0.71 -1.47
N TYR A 347 5.03 0.44 -2.75
CA TYR A 347 6.18 1.05 -3.44
C TYR A 347 6.02 2.54 -3.74
N ARG A 348 4.78 3.03 -3.89
CA ARG A 348 4.51 4.43 -4.22
C ARG A 348 4.75 5.41 -3.09
N TYR A 349 4.56 4.97 -1.85
CA TYR A 349 4.63 5.86 -0.68
C TYR A 349 5.94 5.82 0.09
N LYS A 350 6.69 4.73 0.03
CA LYS A 350 7.95 4.60 0.78
C LYS A 350 8.95 5.70 0.47
N ALA A 351 9.25 5.90 -0.81
CA ALA A 351 10.18 6.92 -1.24
C ALA A 351 9.72 8.33 -0.81
N TYR A 352 8.40 8.58 -0.83
CA TYR A 352 7.82 9.84 -0.42
C TYR A 352 7.98 10.13 1.07
N TYR A 353 7.86 9.11 1.94
CA TYR A 353 7.95 9.26 3.39
C TYR A 353 9.40 9.31 3.92
N GLU A 354 10.33 8.58 3.31
CA GLU A 354 11.71 8.51 3.82
C GLU A 354 12.52 9.79 3.55
N GLU A 355 12.42 10.39 2.38
CA GLU A 355 13.10 11.68 2.10
C GLU A 355 12.47 12.87 2.86
N MET A 356 11.19 12.74 3.21
CA MET A 356 10.52 13.72 4.05
C MET A 356 11.02 13.68 5.50
N LYS A 357 11.44 12.52 6.00
CA LYS A 357 12.09 12.38 7.31
C LYS A 357 13.43 13.11 7.37
N GLU A 358 14.23 13.07 6.29
CA GLU A 358 15.51 13.79 6.24
C GLU A 358 15.32 15.31 6.17
N ALA A 359 14.31 15.80 5.45
CA ALA A 359 14.01 17.24 5.35
C ALA A 359 13.42 17.84 6.64
N GLU A 360 12.79 17.02 7.48
CA GLU A 360 12.26 17.43 8.80
C GLU A 360 13.24 17.23 9.95
N SER A 361 14.41 16.61 9.72
CA SER A 361 15.32 16.19 10.81
C SER A 361 15.78 17.34 11.72
N GLU A 362 15.92 18.57 11.24
CA GLU A 362 16.28 19.72 12.07
C GLU A 362 15.12 20.23 12.94
N LYS A 363 13.88 20.13 12.46
CA LYS A 363 12.67 20.45 13.24
C LYS A 363 12.24 19.25 14.10
N TYR A 364 12.55 18.06 13.64
CA TYR A 364 12.26 16.78 14.29
C TYR A 364 13.10 16.59 15.56
N ASN A 365 14.36 17.04 15.59
CA ASN A 365 15.21 16.94 16.78
C ASN A 365 14.69 17.78 17.98
N SER A 366 13.95 18.86 17.75
CA SER A 366 13.27 19.60 18.83
C SER A 366 11.93 18.96 19.22
N LEU A 367 11.23 18.34 18.29
CA LEU A 367 10.02 17.55 18.50
C LEU A 367 10.33 16.16 19.08
N GLN A 368 11.48 15.54 18.71
CA GLN A 368 11.90 14.25 19.28
C GLN A 368 12.05 14.29 20.79
N LYS A 369 12.39 15.42 21.38
CA LYS A 369 12.45 15.54 22.85
C LYS A 369 11.04 15.45 23.47
N HIS A 370 10.01 15.91 22.77
CA HIS A 370 8.61 15.74 23.17
C HIS A 370 8.03 14.41 22.70
N VAL A 371 8.39 13.96 21.48
CA VAL A 371 7.94 12.69 20.92
C VAL A 371 8.56 11.47 21.63
N THR A 372 9.78 11.58 22.18
CA THR A 372 10.37 10.50 22.99
C THR A 372 9.60 10.28 24.30
N GLU A 373 8.97 11.33 24.85
CA GLU A 373 8.02 11.20 25.97
C GLU A 373 6.68 10.61 25.49
N TYR A 374 6.22 10.92 24.28
CA TYR A 374 4.98 10.37 23.68
C TYR A 374 5.18 8.98 23.07
N GLN A 375 6.34 8.64 22.50
CA GLN A 375 6.64 7.30 22.00
C GLN A 375 6.73 6.27 23.13
N LYS A 376 7.18 6.65 24.33
CA LYS A 376 7.09 5.79 25.50
C LYS A 376 5.66 5.46 25.93
N ALA A 377 4.70 6.33 25.61
CA ALA A 377 3.28 6.06 25.85
C ALA A 377 2.64 5.24 24.71
N GLY A 378 3.13 5.35 23.44
CA GLY A 378 2.57 4.68 22.26
C GLY A 378 3.12 3.29 21.99
N GLU A 379 4.20 2.87 22.63
CA GLU A 379 4.82 1.56 22.41
C GLU A 379 4.16 0.39 23.16
N ASN A 380 3.28 0.67 24.13
CA ASN A 380 2.63 -0.33 24.98
C ASN A 380 1.18 -0.63 24.62
N PHE A 381 0.86 -0.69 23.33
CA PHE A 381 -0.46 -1.14 22.85
C PHE A 381 -0.54 -2.66 22.79
N MET A 382 -0.83 -3.32 23.89
CA MET A 382 -0.91 -4.76 23.99
C MET A 382 -2.21 -5.18 24.66
N ALA A 383 -2.69 -6.39 24.34
CA ALA A 383 -3.79 -6.95 25.09
C ALA A 383 -3.39 -7.00 26.57
N SER A 384 -4.34 -6.77 27.48
CA SER A 384 -4.06 -6.85 28.91
C SER A 384 -3.53 -8.24 29.29
N SER A 385 -2.54 -8.30 30.18
CA SER A 385 -2.02 -9.58 30.72
C SER A 385 -3.12 -10.52 31.23
N MET A 386 -4.27 -9.98 31.67
CA MET A 386 -5.43 -10.76 32.07
C MET A 386 -6.10 -11.48 30.89
N ILE A 387 -6.13 -10.86 29.71
CA ILE A 387 -6.65 -11.48 28.49
C ILE A 387 -5.73 -12.62 28.06
N HIS A 388 -4.41 -12.40 28.09
CA HIS A 388 -3.41 -13.44 27.79
C HIS A 388 -3.55 -14.65 28.72
N LEU A 389 -3.70 -14.42 30.01
CA LEU A 389 -3.93 -15.47 31.00
C LEU A 389 -5.26 -16.21 30.79
N ALA A 390 -6.32 -15.52 30.36
CA ALA A 390 -7.61 -16.13 30.05
C ALA A 390 -7.51 -17.06 28.85
N ILE A 391 -6.82 -16.66 27.79
CA ILE A 391 -6.57 -17.50 26.61
C ILE A 391 -5.80 -18.77 27.02
N ILE A 392 -4.71 -18.62 27.78
CA ILE A 392 -3.95 -19.77 28.29
C ILE A 392 -4.81 -20.65 29.17
N ARG A 393 -5.69 -20.10 29.99
CA ARG A 393 -6.65 -20.89 30.81
C ARG A 393 -7.55 -21.74 29.93
N CYS A 394 -8.04 -21.21 28.81
CA CYS A 394 -8.85 -21.96 27.84
C CYS A 394 -8.04 -23.05 27.13
N ILE A 395 -6.77 -22.80 26.83
CA ILE A 395 -5.86 -23.76 26.19
C ILE A 395 -5.53 -24.92 27.15
N ILE A 396 -5.21 -24.65 28.42
CA ILE A 396 -4.87 -25.65 29.44
C ILE A 396 -6.00 -26.69 29.66
N VAL A 397 -7.24 -26.29 29.47
CA VAL A 397 -8.38 -27.24 29.57
C VAL A 397 -8.40 -28.24 28.41
N LYS A 398 -7.78 -27.90 27.28
CA LYS A 398 -7.79 -28.68 26.03
C LYS A 398 -6.46 -29.37 25.71
N THR A 399 -5.39 -29.02 26.43
CA THR A 399 -4.01 -29.50 26.15
C THR A 399 -3.25 -29.67 27.45
N GLU A 400 -2.50 -30.76 27.60
CA GLU A 400 -1.65 -31.01 28.75
C GLU A 400 -0.30 -30.31 28.65
N PHE A 401 0.18 -29.78 29.79
CA PHE A 401 1.48 -29.14 29.92
C PHE A 401 2.15 -29.64 31.22
N ASN A 402 3.47 -29.75 31.20
CA ASN A 402 4.22 -30.25 32.35
C ASN A 402 4.41 -29.20 33.46
N ASN A 403 4.59 -27.92 33.06
CA ASN A 403 4.87 -26.84 34.00
C ASN A 403 4.01 -25.60 33.73
N LEU A 404 2.85 -25.54 34.33
CA LEU A 404 1.89 -24.45 34.18
C LEU A 404 2.41 -23.10 34.73
N ASP A 405 3.29 -23.12 35.72
CA ASP A 405 3.85 -21.87 36.27
C ASP A 405 4.80 -21.22 35.27
N ARG A 406 5.60 -22.02 34.54
CA ARG A 406 6.47 -21.52 33.47
C ARG A 406 5.67 -21.05 32.25
N LEU A 407 4.62 -21.79 31.87
CA LEU A 407 3.75 -21.41 30.76
C LEU A 407 3.07 -20.04 31.01
N ARG A 408 2.53 -19.84 32.23
CA ARG A 408 1.86 -18.59 32.60
C ARG A 408 2.84 -17.42 32.68
N LEU A 409 4.03 -17.64 33.22
CA LEU A 409 5.07 -16.62 33.22
C LEU A 409 5.49 -16.28 31.81
N GLY A 410 5.70 -17.26 30.93
CA GLY A 410 6.06 -17.05 29.54
C GLY A 410 5.04 -16.18 28.80
N VAL A 411 3.74 -16.45 29.01
CA VAL A 411 2.69 -15.71 28.30
C VAL A 411 2.50 -14.24 28.74
N ILE A 412 3.03 -13.84 29.90
CA ILE A 412 3.01 -12.43 30.32
C ILE A 412 4.39 -11.75 30.21
N LEU A 413 5.46 -12.53 30.05
CA LEU A 413 6.83 -12.02 30.09
C LEU A 413 7.13 -10.94 29.05
N PRO A 414 6.67 -11.03 27.79
CA PRO A 414 6.91 -9.96 26.80
C PRO A 414 6.47 -8.58 27.27
N ASP A 415 5.37 -8.48 28.02
CA ASP A 415 4.82 -7.23 28.57
C ASP A 415 5.67 -6.65 29.72
N GLY A 416 6.53 -7.46 30.33
CA GLY A 416 7.40 -7.04 31.45
C GLY A 416 8.74 -6.46 31.01
N ALA A 417 8.97 -6.19 29.74
CA ALA A 417 10.22 -5.61 29.26
C ALA A 417 10.24 -4.09 29.48
N VAL A 418 11.35 -3.60 30.03
CA VAL A 418 11.60 -2.16 30.24
C VAL A 418 12.33 -1.55 29.05
N SER A 419 13.11 -2.35 28.34
CA SER A 419 13.84 -1.95 27.14
C SER A 419 14.10 -3.16 26.25
N GLY A 420 14.44 -2.93 24.98
CA GLY A 420 14.69 -3.99 23.99
C GLY A 420 13.44 -4.29 23.15
N ASN A 421 13.53 -5.36 22.36
CA ASN A 421 12.46 -5.75 21.43
C ASN A 421 11.78 -7.06 21.89
N SER A 422 11.12 -7.02 23.04
CA SER A 422 10.49 -8.20 23.65
C SER A 422 9.43 -8.85 22.75
N HIS A 423 8.69 -8.07 22.00
CA HIS A 423 7.68 -8.56 21.06
C HIS A 423 8.24 -8.96 19.70
N LEU A 424 9.57 -8.90 19.51
CA LEU A 424 10.22 -9.17 18.23
C LEU A 424 9.59 -8.39 17.09
N LYS A 425 9.21 -7.14 17.39
CA LYS A 425 8.55 -6.25 16.45
C LYS A 425 9.45 -6.03 15.25
N LYS A 426 8.93 -6.35 14.09
CA LYS A 426 9.63 -6.29 12.82
C LYS A 426 8.82 -5.45 11.85
N MET A 427 9.49 -4.46 11.29
CA MET A 427 8.94 -3.69 10.20
C MET A 427 9.11 -4.49 8.92
N ILE A 428 8.03 -4.67 8.19
CA ILE A 428 7.99 -5.38 6.91
C ILE A 428 7.30 -4.52 5.87
N CYS A 429 7.29 -4.98 4.62
CA CYS A 429 6.72 -4.23 3.52
C CYS A 429 7.22 -2.79 3.54
N GLU A 430 8.53 -2.63 3.64
CA GLU A 430 9.19 -1.34 3.59
C GLU A 430 8.73 -0.34 4.67
N GLN A 431 8.52 -0.85 5.88
CA GLN A 431 8.10 -0.10 7.06
C GLN A 431 6.63 0.36 7.07
N THR A 432 5.81 -0.08 6.14
CA THR A 432 4.37 0.22 6.12
C THR A 432 3.55 -0.75 6.95
N ARG A 433 4.05 -1.96 7.14
CA ARG A 433 3.43 -2.97 7.98
C ARG A 433 4.35 -3.38 9.12
N VAL A 434 3.72 -3.81 10.18
CA VAL A 434 4.40 -4.32 11.38
C VAL A 434 3.95 -5.75 11.59
N THR A 435 4.88 -6.58 12.01
CA THR A 435 4.59 -7.92 12.50
C THR A 435 5.51 -8.25 13.67
N TYR A 436 5.32 -9.41 14.28
CA TYR A 436 6.28 -9.99 15.20
C TYR A 436 7.02 -11.13 14.49
N ASP A 437 8.33 -11.22 14.64
CA ASP A 437 9.18 -12.17 13.92
C ASP A 437 9.05 -13.58 14.52
N LEU A 438 7.91 -14.26 14.25
CA LEU A 438 7.63 -15.60 14.74
C LEU A 438 8.61 -16.63 14.18
N GLU A 439 9.07 -16.45 12.95
CA GLU A 439 10.05 -17.30 12.28
C GLU A 439 11.38 -17.26 13.04
N PHE A 440 11.90 -16.05 13.32
CA PHE A 440 13.09 -15.86 14.13
C PHE A 440 12.95 -16.51 15.51
N TYR A 441 11.78 -16.37 16.16
CA TYR A 441 11.55 -16.96 17.46
C TYR A 441 11.62 -18.48 17.40
N ARG A 442 10.97 -19.11 16.42
CA ARG A 442 11.00 -20.57 16.20
C ARG A 442 12.40 -21.07 15.86
N GLU A 443 13.15 -20.35 15.04
CA GLU A 443 14.53 -20.70 14.70
C GLU A 443 15.46 -20.64 15.92
N LYS A 444 15.33 -19.59 16.74
CA LYS A 444 16.19 -19.36 17.90
C LYS A 444 15.84 -20.24 19.09
N TYR A 445 14.55 -20.45 19.35
CA TYR A 445 14.05 -21.09 20.58
C TYR A 445 13.20 -22.35 20.35
N GLY A 446 13.14 -22.86 19.14
CA GLY A 446 12.29 -24.01 18.79
C GLY A 446 12.59 -25.28 19.58
N GLU A 447 13.84 -25.53 19.94
CA GLU A 447 14.21 -26.67 20.77
C GLU A 447 13.81 -26.45 22.24
N GLN A 448 13.97 -25.24 22.75
CA GLN A 448 13.51 -24.89 24.12
C GLN A 448 11.99 -24.97 24.24
N MET A 449 11.24 -24.55 23.21
CA MET A 449 9.77 -24.64 23.20
C MET A 449 9.26 -26.09 23.35
N LYS A 450 10.06 -27.10 22.97
CA LYS A 450 9.69 -28.54 23.10
C LYS A 450 9.83 -29.06 24.52
N THR A 451 10.67 -28.42 25.34
CA THR A 451 11.07 -28.95 26.65
C THR A 451 10.76 -28.02 27.81
N ASP A 452 10.40 -26.77 27.54
CA ASP A 452 10.17 -25.75 28.55
C ASP A 452 9.03 -24.81 28.16
N GLU A 453 7.97 -24.85 28.92
CA GLU A 453 6.74 -24.10 28.72
C GLU A 453 6.92 -22.58 28.86
N LEU A 454 8.01 -22.07 29.42
CA LEU A 454 8.30 -20.63 29.41
C LEU A 454 8.43 -20.12 27.98
N TYR A 455 9.24 -20.80 27.16
CA TYR A 455 9.46 -20.43 25.77
C TYR A 455 8.21 -20.64 24.91
N LEU A 456 7.47 -21.69 25.19
CA LEU A 456 6.19 -21.93 24.52
C LEU A 456 5.15 -20.87 24.89
N GLY A 457 5.05 -20.49 26.17
CA GLY A 457 4.16 -19.44 26.64
C GLY A 457 4.49 -18.08 26.00
N TYR A 458 5.77 -17.76 25.90
CA TYR A 458 6.25 -16.55 25.22
C TYR A 458 5.84 -16.53 23.75
N TYR A 459 6.02 -17.65 23.06
CA TYR A 459 5.61 -17.77 21.65
C TYR A 459 4.09 -17.60 21.48
N LEU A 460 3.31 -18.21 22.35
CA LEU A 460 1.85 -18.06 22.34
C LEU A 460 1.41 -16.63 22.62
N HIS A 461 2.13 -15.87 23.45
CA HIS A 461 1.89 -14.45 23.64
C HIS A 461 2.06 -13.67 22.32
N LEU A 462 3.16 -13.89 21.59
CA LEU A 462 3.39 -13.21 20.31
C LEU A 462 2.26 -13.47 19.30
N ILE A 463 1.72 -14.70 19.26
CA ILE A 463 0.58 -15.05 18.41
C ILE A 463 -0.69 -14.31 18.85
N GLN A 464 -0.97 -14.28 20.16
CA GLN A 464 -2.14 -13.61 20.71
C GLN A 464 -2.11 -12.11 20.37
N ASP A 465 -0.94 -11.50 20.49
CA ASP A 465 -0.76 -10.08 20.23
C ASP A 465 -0.81 -9.72 18.74
N ILE A 466 -0.23 -10.53 17.87
CA ILE A 466 -0.38 -10.38 16.41
C ILE A 466 -1.87 -10.40 16.03
N PHE A 467 -2.61 -11.37 16.57
CA PHE A 467 -4.04 -11.48 16.31
C PHE A 467 -4.82 -10.32 16.93
N TYR A 468 -4.44 -9.87 18.14
CA TYR A 468 -5.06 -8.72 18.80
C TYR A 468 -4.92 -7.44 17.95
N ARG A 469 -3.73 -7.18 17.40
CA ARG A 469 -3.50 -6.05 16.50
C ARG A 469 -4.40 -6.10 15.30
N ARG A 470 -4.52 -7.26 14.67
CA ARG A 470 -5.42 -7.46 13.52
C ARG A 470 -6.88 -7.27 13.92
N TYR A 471 -7.33 -7.87 15.01
CA TYR A 471 -8.69 -7.77 15.52
C TYR A 471 -9.09 -6.32 15.81
N VAL A 472 -8.26 -5.60 16.56
CA VAL A 472 -8.54 -4.22 16.97
C VAL A 472 -8.40 -3.22 15.81
N TYR A 473 -7.32 -3.31 15.02
CA TYR A 473 -7.06 -2.30 13.99
C TYR A 473 -7.73 -2.59 12.66
N SER A 474 -7.73 -3.85 12.20
CA SER A 474 -8.23 -4.19 10.88
C SER A 474 -9.71 -4.55 10.87
N GLU A 475 -10.18 -5.32 11.86
CA GLU A 475 -11.57 -5.78 11.91
C GLU A 475 -12.49 -4.76 12.60
N HIS A 476 -12.03 -4.11 13.67
CA HIS A 476 -12.81 -3.14 14.44
C HIS A 476 -12.41 -1.67 14.23
N HIS A 477 -11.49 -1.40 13.30
CA HIS A 477 -11.12 -0.06 12.85
C HIS A 477 -10.74 0.93 13.97
N PHE A 478 -10.08 0.45 15.02
CA PHE A 478 -9.61 1.31 16.09
C PHE A 478 -8.50 2.25 15.60
N ASN A 479 -8.69 3.54 15.83
CA ASN A 479 -7.70 4.54 15.47
C ASN A 479 -6.79 4.89 16.65
N SER A 480 -5.56 4.36 16.64
CA SER A 480 -4.54 4.62 17.64
C SER A 480 -3.68 5.86 17.35
N SER A 481 -3.86 6.51 16.20
CA SER A 481 -3.15 7.76 15.90
C SER A 481 -3.68 8.96 16.73
N ILE A 482 -4.81 8.78 17.41
CA ILE A 482 -5.38 9.75 18.36
C ILE A 482 -4.95 9.35 19.78
N PRO A 483 -4.08 10.11 20.46
CA PRO A 483 -3.56 9.76 21.79
C PRO A 483 -4.66 9.52 22.84
N GLU A 484 -5.73 10.31 22.83
CA GLU A 484 -6.85 10.17 23.75
C GLU A 484 -7.61 8.84 23.57
N ASN A 485 -7.67 8.29 22.35
CA ASN A 485 -8.26 6.97 22.12
C ASN A 485 -7.45 5.88 22.81
N VAL A 486 -6.15 6.05 22.83
CA VAL A 486 -5.17 5.18 23.45
C VAL A 486 -5.38 5.10 24.94
N GLU A 487 -5.43 6.25 25.62
CA GLU A 487 -5.65 6.33 27.06
C GLU A 487 -7.02 5.72 27.45
N ARG A 488 -8.04 5.96 26.63
CA ARG A 488 -9.37 5.39 26.83
C ARG A 488 -9.42 3.87 26.62
N LEU A 489 -8.64 3.34 25.67
CA LEU A 489 -8.51 1.90 25.49
C LEU A 489 -7.80 1.24 26.68
N HIS A 490 -6.75 1.88 27.24
CA HIS A 490 -6.12 1.39 28.48
C HIS A 490 -7.10 1.38 29.65
N GLN A 491 -7.95 2.39 29.72
CA GLN A 491 -9.00 2.45 30.72
C GLN A 491 -10.04 1.32 30.55
N ASP A 492 -10.31 0.91 29.29
CA ASP A 492 -11.15 -0.25 29.02
C ASP A 492 -10.50 -1.56 29.52
N TYR A 493 -9.17 -1.71 29.39
CA TYR A 493 -8.47 -2.87 29.97
C TYR A 493 -8.62 -2.92 31.49
N GLU A 494 -8.35 -1.81 32.18
CA GLU A 494 -8.51 -1.73 33.62
C GLU A 494 -9.94 -2.07 34.05
N ASN A 495 -10.94 -1.48 33.37
CA ASN A 495 -12.36 -1.71 33.66
C ASN A 495 -12.82 -3.15 33.40
N THR A 496 -12.13 -3.88 32.52
CA THR A 496 -12.52 -5.22 32.11
C THR A 496 -11.70 -6.34 32.75
N ASN A 497 -10.54 -6.04 33.36
CA ASN A 497 -9.66 -7.04 33.98
C ASN A 497 -10.39 -7.91 35.02
N TRP A 498 -11.19 -7.29 35.89
CA TRP A 498 -11.96 -8.04 36.89
C TRP A 498 -13.04 -8.93 36.24
N PHE A 499 -13.71 -8.45 35.20
CA PHE A 499 -14.66 -9.25 34.44
C PHE A 499 -13.96 -10.48 33.82
N VAL A 500 -12.80 -10.30 33.19
CA VAL A 500 -12.01 -11.40 32.58
C VAL A 500 -11.60 -12.40 33.66
N ALA A 501 -11.04 -11.92 34.77
CA ALA A 501 -10.64 -12.81 35.87
C ALA A 501 -11.78 -13.67 36.36
N LYS A 502 -12.95 -13.09 36.58
CA LYS A 502 -14.15 -13.81 37.09
C LYS A 502 -14.71 -14.75 36.04
N GLN A 503 -14.84 -14.31 34.79
CA GLN A 503 -15.44 -15.08 33.69
C GLN A 503 -14.63 -16.34 33.37
N TYR A 504 -13.30 -16.27 33.43
CA TYR A 504 -12.40 -17.36 33.05
C TYR A 504 -11.77 -18.06 34.25
N GLY A 505 -12.20 -17.74 35.46
CA GLY A 505 -11.73 -18.39 36.69
C GLY A 505 -10.24 -18.20 36.96
N LEU A 506 -9.74 -16.99 36.73
CA LEU A 506 -8.35 -16.63 37.01
C LEU A 506 -8.20 -16.25 38.49
N ASP A 507 -7.09 -16.62 39.08
CA ASP A 507 -6.73 -16.32 40.47
C ASP A 507 -5.29 -15.80 40.56
N LYS A 508 -5.04 -14.79 41.39
CA LYS A 508 -3.72 -14.20 41.57
C LYS A 508 -2.62 -15.18 42.01
N ASN A 509 -3.01 -16.29 42.66
CA ASN A 509 -2.07 -17.31 43.13
C ASN A 509 -1.62 -18.26 42.02
N MET A 510 -2.25 -18.19 40.81
CA MET A 510 -1.80 -18.94 39.62
C MET A 510 -0.50 -18.46 39.04
N LEU A 511 -0.06 -17.24 39.36
CA LEU A 511 1.22 -16.70 38.96
C LEU A 511 2.23 -16.87 40.09
N ARG A 512 3.42 -17.37 39.75
CA ARG A 512 4.55 -17.49 40.68
C ARG A 512 5.76 -16.76 40.15
N THR A 513 6.44 -16.06 41.03
CA THR A 513 7.74 -15.43 40.72
C THR A 513 8.79 -16.52 40.51
N GLN A 514 9.56 -16.41 39.47
CA GLN A 514 10.69 -17.28 39.15
C GLN A 514 11.88 -16.39 38.77
N THR A 515 13.08 -16.85 39.03
CA THR A 515 14.29 -16.15 38.59
C THR A 515 14.67 -16.66 37.20
N LEU A 516 14.76 -15.75 36.25
CA LEU A 516 15.16 -16.04 34.87
C LEU A 516 16.62 -15.70 34.57
N ALA A 517 17.43 -15.40 35.61
CA ALA A 517 18.83 -15.04 35.44
C ALA A 517 19.61 -16.15 34.75
N GLY A 518 20.25 -15.83 33.61
CA GLY A 518 21.00 -16.78 32.80
C GLY A 518 20.16 -17.57 31.78
N GLU A 519 18.87 -17.37 31.73
CA GLU A 519 18.01 -17.96 30.68
C GLU A 519 18.27 -17.26 29.33
N PRO A 520 18.39 -18.00 28.20
CA PRO A 520 18.61 -17.41 26.88
C PRO A 520 17.54 -16.39 26.45
N ILE A 521 16.31 -16.51 26.96
CA ILE A 521 15.22 -15.58 26.68
C ILE A 521 15.53 -14.14 27.14
N MET A 522 16.36 -14.00 28.19
CA MET A 522 16.77 -12.70 28.74
C MET A 522 17.65 -11.88 27.79
N GLU A 523 18.16 -12.49 26.71
CA GLU A 523 18.89 -11.79 25.65
C GLU A 523 17.98 -10.94 24.74
N LEU A 524 16.67 -11.19 24.74
CA LEU A 524 15.73 -10.48 23.87
C LEU A 524 15.44 -9.05 24.35
N ALA A 525 15.37 -8.86 25.66
CA ALA A 525 15.00 -7.60 26.28
C ALA A 525 15.41 -7.56 27.75
N ASP A 526 15.36 -6.38 28.35
CA ASP A 526 15.58 -6.17 29.78
C ASP A 526 14.25 -6.41 30.54
N PHE A 527 14.05 -7.62 31.04
CA PHE A 527 12.83 -8.03 31.72
C PHE A 527 12.91 -7.83 33.25
N ARG A 528 11.81 -7.34 33.83
CA ARG A 528 11.60 -7.25 35.28
C ARG A 528 10.53 -8.25 35.72
N GLU A 529 10.82 -9.53 35.66
CA GLU A 529 9.87 -10.61 35.87
C GLU A 529 9.19 -10.58 37.24
N GLN A 530 9.92 -10.18 38.28
CA GLN A 530 9.35 -10.09 39.64
C GLN A 530 8.39 -8.92 39.81
N GLU A 531 8.71 -7.80 39.21
CA GLU A 531 7.87 -6.60 39.19
C GLU A 531 6.61 -6.85 38.38
N LEU A 532 6.75 -7.41 37.19
CA LEU A 532 5.64 -7.80 36.33
C LEU A 532 4.63 -8.71 37.06
N VAL A 533 5.11 -9.78 37.69
CA VAL A 533 4.22 -10.71 38.44
C VAL A 533 3.50 -9.98 39.57
N ARG A 534 4.15 -9.03 40.26
CA ARG A 534 3.51 -8.22 41.28
C ARG A 534 2.41 -7.33 40.69
N GLU A 535 2.73 -6.60 39.63
CA GLU A 535 1.79 -5.69 38.95
C GLU A 535 0.57 -6.43 38.38
N VAL A 536 0.77 -7.59 37.74
CA VAL A 536 -0.35 -8.39 37.25
C VAL A 536 -1.20 -8.94 38.41
N ARG A 537 -0.60 -9.32 39.54
CA ARG A 537 -1.36 -9.74 40.74
C ARG A 537 -2.19 -8.59 41.34
N GLU A 538 -1.73 -7.35 41.26
CA GLU A 538 -2.46 -6.18 41.73
C GLU A 538 -3.71 -5.88 40.88
N GLN A 539 -3.79 -6.37 39.65
CA GLN A 539 -4.98 -6.24 38.80
C GLN A 539 -6.15 -7.15 39.23
N PHE A 540 -5.90 -8.13 40.10
CA PHE A 540 -6.95 -9.04 40.62
C PHE A 540 -7.72 -8.41 41.78
N HIS A 541 -8.39 -7.31 41.56
CA HIS A 541 -9.27 -6.69 42.56
C HIS A 541 -10.64 -6.35 41.95
N PRO A 542 -11.72 -6.43 42.75
CA PRO A 542 -13.04 -6.04 42.30
C PRO A 542 -13.09 -4.57 41.90
N MET A 543 -13.66 -4.30 40.73
CA MET A 543 -13.91 -2.95 40.25
C MET A 543 -15.40 -2.74 39.96
N GLU A 544 -15.87 -1.52 40.13
CA GLU A 544 -17.20 -1.12 39.68
C GLU A 544 -17.30 -1.20 38.16
N GLU A 545 -18.46 -1.62 37.69
CA GLU A 545 -18.72 -1.70 36.25
C GLU A 545 -18.82 -0.31 35.64
N LYS A 546 -17.94 -0.03 34.70
CA LYS A 546 -17.98 1.21 33.88
C LYS A 546 -18.28 0.85 32.41
N SER A 547 -18.87 1.78 31.70
CA SER A 547 -19.09 1.62 30.26
C SER A 547 -17.75 1.66 29.52
N SER A 548 -17.55 0.72 28.59
CA SER A 548 -16.38 0.73 27.72
C SER A 548 -16.46 1.84 26.69
N PHE A 549 -15.33 2.41 26.35
CA PHE A 549 -15.18 3.33 25.25
C PHE A 549 -15.20 2.61 23.91
N PHE A 550 -14.41 1.54 23.80
CA PHE A 550 -14.20 0.75 22.58
C PHE A 550 -14.32 -0.74 22.85
N LEU A 551 -13.53 -1.29 23.79
CA LEU A 551 -13.41 -2.71 24.00
C LEU A 551 -14.54 -3.24 24.89
N THR A 552 -15.61 -3.72 24.27
CA THR A 552 -16.77 -4.28 24.99
C THR A 552 -16.48 -5.66 25.54
N ARG A 553 -17.29 -6.13 26.49
CA ARG A 553 -17.19 -7.49 27.04
C ARG A 553 -17.45 -8.57 25.99
N GLU A 554 -18.32 -8.31 25.04
CA GLU A 554 -18.62 -9.16 23.90
C GLU A 554 -17.39 -9.29 23.00
N MET A 555 -16.75 -8.20 22.65
CA MET A 555 -15.50 -8.18 21.88
C MET A 555 -14.39 -8.96 22.60
N ILE A 556 -14.26 -8.80 23.91
CA ILE A 556 -13.25 -9.53 24.70
C ILE A 556 -13.52 -11.04 24.66
N ARG A 557 -14.77 -11.49 24.84
CA ARG A 557 -15.12 -12.92 24.73
C ARG A 557 -14.81 -13.45 23.34
N GLU A 558 -15.28 -12.78 22.31
CA GLU A 558 -15.02 -13.18 20.93
C GLU A 558 -13.52 -13.27 20.65
N PHE A 559 -12.76 -12.29 21.08
CA PHE A 559 -11.31 -12.28 20.91
C PHE A 559 -10.66 -13.47 21.64
N ILE A 560 -10.99 -13.72 22.91
CA ILE A 560 -10.42 -14.82 23.68
C ILE A 560 -10.75 -16.17 23.03
N ASP A 561 -11.99 -16.39 22.59
CA ASP A 561 -12.40 -17.62 21.93
C ASP A 561 -11.63 -17.84 20.63
N ARG A 562 -11.57 -16.84 19.76
CA ARG A 562 -10.85 -16.93 18.48
C ARG A 562 -9.34 -17.08 18.67
N ALA A 563 -8.73 -16.32 19.58
CA ALA A 563 -7.30 -16.43 19.89
C ALA A 563 -6.95 -17.81 20.47
N THR A 564 -7.84 -18.38 21.29
CA THR A 564 -7.69 -19.75 21.81
C THR A 564 -7.62 -20.77 20.67
N GLU A 565 -8.51 -20.68 19.69
CA GLU A 565 -8.54 -21.60 18.55
C GLU A 565 -7.31 -21.45 17.67
N ILE A 566 -6.85 -20.21 17.42
CA ILE A 566 -5.62 -19.93 16.67
C ILE A 566 -4.41 -20.55 17.37
N CYS A 567 -4.28 -20.35 18.69
CA CYS A 567 -3.18 -20.91 19.46
C CYS A 567 -3.21 -22.45 19.49
N LEU A 568 -4.38 -23.05 19.62
CA LEU A 568 -4.53 -24.52 19.57
C LEU A 568 -4.20 -25.09 18.19
N HIS A 569 -4.62 -24.41 17.14
CA HIS A 569 -4.25 -24.77 15.77
C HIS A 569 -2.73 -24.75 15.60
N GLU A 570 -2.07 -23.68 16.04
CA GLU A 570 -0.62 -23.55 15.96
C GLU A 570 0.12 -24.62 16.74
N LEU A 571 -0.29 -24.90 17.99
CA LEU A 571 0.26 -25.98 18.79
C LEU A 571 0.16 -27.33 18.06
N ASN A 572 -0.96 -27.59 17.41
CA ASN A 572 -1.14 -28.82 16.64
C ASN A 572 -0.26 -28.86 15.38
N GLN A 573 -0.05 -27.74 14.68
CA GLN A 573 0.86 -27.67 13.55
C GLN A 573 2.31 -27.93 13.97
N LEU A 574 2.77 -27.30 15.05
CA LEU A 574 4.11 -27.51 15.61
C LEU A 574 4.33 -28.96 16.07
N ALA A 575 3.35 -29.57 16.73
CA ALA A 575 3.41 -30.97 17.16
C ALA A 575 3.52 -31.94 15.95
N GLN A 576 3.00 -31.58 14.80
CA GLN A 576 3.11 -32.35 13.55
C GLN A 576 4.39 -32.04 12.76
N GLY A 577 5.28 -31.18 13.28
CA GLY A 577 6.52 -30.76 12.60
C GLY A 577 6.28 -29.90 11.35
N LYS A 578 5.10 -29.27 11.24
CA LYS A 578 4.79 -28.36 10.15
C LYS A 578 5.34 -26.95 10.43
N ALA A 579 5.48 -26.15 9.37
CA ALA A 579 5.75 -24.73 9.52
C ALA A 579 4.60 -24.09 10.31
N GLY A 580 4.94 -23.31 11.35
CA GLY A 580 3.96 -22.58 12.14
C GLY A 580 3.36 -21.39 11.39
N LEU A 581 2.62 -20.55 12.11
CA LEU A 581 2.03 -19.32 11.58
C LEU A 581 3.08 -18.46 10.85
N ASP A 582 2.71 -17.98 9.68
CA ASP A 582 3.50 -17.02 8.90
C ASP A 582 3.23 -15.61 9.43
N SER A 583 4.25 -15.02 10.05
CA SER A 583 4.14 -13.67 10.62
C SER A 583 3.86 -12.59 9.59
N PHE A 584 4.16 -12.83 8.31
CA PHE A 584 3.85 -11.90 7.24
C PHE A 584 2.34 -11.87 6.93
N GLU A 585 1.71 -13.02 6.87
CA GLU A 585 0.25 -13.12 6.64
C GLU A 585 -0.57 -12.43 7.74
N TRP A 586 -0.03 -12.39 8.97
CA TRP A 586 -0.68 -11.81 10.15
C TRP A 586 -0.23 -10.39 10.47
N SER A 587 0.58 -9.77 9.61
CA SER A 587 1.03 -8.39 9.80
C SER A 587 -0.14 -7.40 9.74
N TRP A 588 -0.01 -6.29 10.46
CA TRP A 588 -0.97 -5.18 10.46
C TRP A 588 -0.36 -3.90 9.91
N ILE A 589 -1.20 -2.99 9.44
CA ILE A 589 -0.75 -1.68 8.96
C ILE A 589 -0.26 -0.86 10.15
N LYS A 590 0.92 -0.26 10.02
CA LYS A 590 1.44 0.66 11.03
C LYS A 590 0.51 1.87 11.06
N GLN A 591 -0.18 2.06 12.18
CA GLN A 591 -0.86 3.31 12.45
C GLN A 591 0.19 4.33 12.90
N GLY A 592 0.15 5.52 12.29
CA GLY A 592 1.16 6.57 12.42
C GLY A 592 1.33 7.14 13.81
#